data_57459140b278eb660455cd4d31febe61
#
_entry.id   57459140b278eb660455cd4d31febe61
#
_cell.length_a   1.000
_cell.length_b   1.000
_cell.length_c   1.000
_cell.angle_alpha   90.00
_cell.angle_beta   90.00
_cell.angle_gamma   90.00
#
_symmetry.space_group_name_H-M   'P 1'
#
loop_
_entity.id
_entity.type
_entity.pdbx_description
1 polymer ?
#
loop_
_entity_poly.entity_id
_entity_poly.type
_entity_poly.pdbx_seq_one_letter_code
_entity_poly.pdbx_strand_id
1 'polypeptide(L)'
;MLVHTAGHFDFERRLTDQGFERMLAVGYLGPWLLTRLLEERLVASAPSRVVVTAGIYHRKAQLDLDDLHFETRPWDAMAANNQMQLARASFALELARRLEGRGVTVNAVHPGAVRTHTQDLLTGWQRLLVDTLGRFIFVDPERGAMPNLRLAGEVALEGVTGRFFDGLREATPSDDARDPQLAARLWEWTETTVG
;
A
#
# COMPACT_ATOMS: atom_id res chain seq x y z
N MET A 1 -8.64 15.07 3.39
CA MET A 1 -8.46 13.81 2.64
C MET A 1 -6.99 13.59 2.35
N LEU A 2 -6.49 12.36 2.51
CA LEU A 2 -5.12 11.92 2.21
C LEU A 2 -5.17 10.65 1.37
N VAL A 3 -4.46 10.61 0.23
CA VAL A 3 -4.45 9.44 -0.66
C VAL A 3 -3.01 9.01 -0.91
N HIS A 4 -2.67 7.80 -0.48
CA HIS A 4 -1.36 7.19 -0.66
C HIS A 4 -1.34 6.30 -1.89
N THR A 5 -0.73 6.78 -2.97
CA THR A 5 -0.54 6.03 -4.22
C THR A 5 0.93 5.81 -4.55
N ALA A 6 1.84 6.48 -3.84
CA ALA A 6 3.26 6.35 -4.08
C ALA A 6 3.70 4.89 -3.96
N GLY A 7 4.50 4.44 -4.90
CA GLY A 7 5.06 3.10 -4.92
C GLY A 7 6.23 3.06 -5.89
N HIS A 8 7.12 2.13 -5.68
CA HIS A 8 8.30 1.92 -6.50
C HIS A 8 8.56 0.42 -6.63
N PHE A 9 9.20 0.01 -7.72
CA PHE A 9 9.61 -1.37 -7.94
C PHE A 9 11.07 -1.40 -8.39
N ASP A 10 11.87 -2.20 -7.67
CA ASP A 10 13.28 -2.42 -7.97
C ASP A 10 13.53 -3.88 -8.30
N PHE A 11 14.34 -4.14 -9.34
CA PHE A 11 14.82 -5.48 -9.66
C PHE A 11 16.03 -5.90 -8.82
N GLU A 12 16.72 -4.95 -8.22
CA GLU A 12 17.88 -5.14 -7.36
C GLU A 12 17.62 -4.50 -6.00
N ARG A 13 18.24 -5.06 -4.94
CA ARG A 13 18.17 -4.44 -3.62
C ARG A 13 18.85 -3.08 -3.65
N ARG A 14 18.09 -2.05 -3.33
CA ARG A 14 18.60 -0.68 -3.21
C ARG A 14 18.18 -0.09 -1.87
N LEU A 15 19.08 0.70 -1.31
CA LEU A 15 18.85 1.39 -0.05
C LEU A 15 18.67 2.89 -0.33
N THR A 16 17.93 3.54 0.56
CA THR A 16 17.91 5.01 0.67
C THR A 16 19.17 5.49 1.37
N ASP A 17 19.43 6.81 1.36
CA ASP A 17 20.55 7.41 2.10
C ASP A 17 20.47 7.15 3.61
N GLN A 18 19.26 6.89 4.14
CA GLN A 18 19.02 6.51 5.53
C GLN A 18 19.21 5.01 5.81
N GLY A 19 19.53 4.21 4.80
CA GLY A 19 19.75 2.77 4.93
C GLY A 19 18.50 1.90 4.81
N PHE A 20 17.33 2.46 4.50
CA PHE A 20 16.10 1.69 4.33
C PHE A 20 16.03 1.02 2.96
N GLU A 21 15.46 -0.18 2.88
CA GLU A 21 15.13 -0.80 1.61
C GLU A 21 14.14 0.09 0.84
N ARG A 22 14.47 0.42 -0.40
CA ARG A 22 13.83 1.53 -1.13
C ARG A 22 12.35 1.29 -1.44
N MET A 23 11.93 0.07 -1.78
CA MET A 23 10.51 -0.21 -2.03
C MET A 23 9.70 -0.09 -0.73
N LEU A 24 10.23 -0.60 0.38
CA LEU A 24 9.62 -0.46 1.70
C LEU A 24 9.56 1.02 2.13
N ALA A 25 10.65 1.75 1.92
CA ALA A 25 10.73 3.17 2.28
C ALA A 25 9.68 4.01 1.54
N VAL A 26 9.63 3.90 0.21
CA VAL A 26 8.70 4.69 -0.64
C VAL A 26 7.26 4.21 -0.49
N GLY A 27 7.06 2.89 -0.43
CA GLY A 27 5.73 2.30 -0.43
C GLY A 27 5.05 2.27 0.93
N TYR A 28 5.79 2.20 2.02
CA TYR A 28 5.23 2.01 3.36
C TYR A 28 5.72 3.05 4.38
N LEU A 29 7.04 3.16 4.62
CA LEU A 29 7.55 4.03 5.70
C LEU A 29 7.19 5.51 5.48
N GLY A 30 7.37 6.01 4.25
CA GLY A 30 7.01 7.38 3.91
C GLY A 30 5.52 7.68 4.07
N PRO A 31 4.60 6.88 3.50
CA PRO A 31 3.16 6.96 3.75
C PRO A 31 2.77 6.90 5.24
N TRP A 32 3.39 6.01 6.01
CA TRP A 32 3.15 5.90 7.44
C TRP A 32 3.56 7.19 8.16
N LEU A 33 4.80 7.65 7.97
CA LEU A 33 5.32 8.86 8.61
C LEU A 33 4.49 10.10 8.23
N LEU A 34 4.19 10.28 6.94
CA LEU A 34 3.35 11.38 6.47
C LEU A 34 1.97 11.37 7.15
N THR A 35 1.37 10.20 7.28
CA THR A 35 0.07 10.07 7.95
C THR A 35 0.16 10.44 9.42
N ARG A 36 1.21 10.01 10.12
CA ARG A 36 1.44 10.34 11.53
C ARG A 36 1.62 11.85 11.72
N LEU A 37 2.42 12.49 10.88
CA LEU A 37 2.64 13.94 10.92
C LEU A 37 1.36 14.75 10.63
N LEU A 38 0.43 14.18 9.84
CA LEU A 38 -0.84 14.82 9.49
C LEU A 38 -2.03 14.39 10.37
N GLU A 39 -1.84 13.45 11.32
CA GLU A 39 -2.94 12.84 12.07
C GLU A 39 -3.83 13.87 12.78
N GLU A 40 -3.21 14.80 13.53
CA GLU A 40 -3.97 15.86 14.23
C GLU A 40 -4.76 16.71 13.24
N ARG A 41 -4.17 17.01 12.07
CA ARG A 41 -4.85 17.78 11.03
C ARG A 41 -6.01 17.01 10.39
N LEU A 42 -5.86 15.72 10.18
CA LEU A 42 -6.92 14.85 9.67
C LEU A 42 -8.09 14.81 10.63
N VAL A 43 -7.82 14.64 11.93
CA VAL A 43 -8.85 14.64 12.98
C VAL A 43 -9.52 16.01 13.11
N ALA A 44 -8.76 17.09 13.14
CA ALA A 44 -9.31 18.45 13.21
C ALA A 44 -10.15 18.85 11.97
N SER A 45 -9.96 18.14 10.85
CA SER A 45 -10.70 18.34 9.58
C SER A 45 -11.78 17.28 9.37
N ALA A 46 -12.26 16.61 10.42
CA ALA A 46 -13.31 15.61 10.30
C ALA A 46 -14.62 16.23 9.74
N PRO A 47 -15.40 15.48 8.92
CA PRO A 47 -15.10 14.13 8.43
C PRO A 47 -13.95 14.11 7.43
N SER A 48 -12.97 13.26 7.64
CA SER A 48 -11.83 13.12 6.75
C SER A 48 -11.57 11.66 6.34
N ARG A 49 -10.84 11.48 5.24
CA ARG A 49 -10.62 10.15 4.66
C ARG A 49 -9.14 9.94 4.36
N VAL A 50 -8.67 8.74 4.65
CA VAL A 50 -7.36 8.23 4.24
C VAL A 50 -7.58 7.02 3.33
N VAL A 51 -6.97 7.04 2.15
CA VAL A 51 -7.03 5.95 1.18
C VAL A 51 -5.60 5.43 0.93
N VAL A 52 -5.39 4.14 1.14
CA VAL A 52 -4.09 3.50 0.94
C VAL A 52 -4.18 2.52 -0.23
N THR A 53 -3.42 2.79 -1.29
CA THR A 53 -3.30 1.84 -2.39
C THR A 53 -2.43 0.67 -1.95
N ALA A 54 -3.01 -0.53 -1.87
CA ALA A 54 -2.34 -1.77 -1.48
C ALA A 54 -2.64 -2.87 -2.50
N GLY A 55 -1.61 -3.38 -3.18
CA GLY A 55 -1.77 -4.37 -4.24
C GLY A 55 -2.27 -5.72 -3.74
N ILE A 56 -2.92 -6.49 -4.63
CA ILE A 56 -3.43 -7.85 -4.34
C ILE A 56 -2.32 -8.82 -3.90
N TYR A 57 -1.08 -8.50 -4.19
CA TYR A 57 0.07 -9.32 -3.87
C TYR A 57 0.35 -9.46 -2.36
N HIS A 58 -0.28 -8.65 -1.50
CA HIS A 58 -0.29 -8.86 -0.04
C HIS A 58 -0.72 -10.29 0.36
N ARG A 59 -1.51 -10.97 -0.50
CA ARG A 59 -1.98 -12.35 -0.27
C ARG A 59 -0.88 -13.41 -0.39
N LYS A 60 0.25 -13.07 -1.01
CA LYS A 60 1.41 -13.95 -1.22
C LYS A 60 2.61 -13.58 -0.35
N ALA A 61 2.44 -12.58 0.51
CA ALA A 61 3.49 -12.03 1.31
C ALA A 61 3.56 -12.69 2.70
N GLN A 62 4.74 -12.62 3.27
CA GLN A 62 4.99 -12.80 4.69
C GLN A 62 5.76 -11.58 5.19
N LEU A 63 5.45 -11.10 6.39
CA LEU A 63 6.22 -10.03 7.05
C LEU A 63 7.23 -10.69 7.98
N ASP A 64 8.48 -10.62 7.60
CA ASP A 64 9.60 -10.93 8.48
C ASP A 64 10.06 -9.62 9.15
N LEU A 65 9.56 -9.37 10.36
CA LEU A 65 9.84 -8.13 11.08
C LEU A 65 11.31 -8.01 11.53
N ASP A 66 12.02 -9.13 11.56
CA ASP A 66 13.43 -9.16 11.93
C ASP A 66 14.34 -8.87 10.73
N ASP A 67 13.81 -8.98 9.49
CA ASP A 67 14.57 -8.72 8.24
C ASP A 67 13.74 -8.03 7.15
N LEU A 68 13.03 -6.96 7.49
CA LEU A 68 12.23 -6.19 6.53
C LEU A 68 13.06 -5.55 5.41
N HIS A 69 14.37 -5.38 5.62
CA HIS A 69 15.29 -4.78 4.66
C HIS A 69 16.05 -5.80 3.81
N PHE A 70 15.78 -7.11 3.95
CA PHE A 70 16.51 -8.17 3.24
C PHE A 70 18.03 -8.09 3.48
N GLU A 71 18.44 -7.98 4.73
CA GLU A 71 19.86 -7.89 5.10
C GLU A 71 20.48 -9.29 5.26
N THR A 72 19.69 -10.25 5.74
CA THR A 72 20.16 -11.60 6.07
C THR A 72 19.69 -12.64 5.06
N ARG A 73 18.57 -12.45 4.40
CA ARG A 73 18.02 -13.34 3.36
C ARG A 73 18.36 -12.83 1.96
N PRO A 74 18.44 -13.73 0.95
CA PRO A 74 18.65 -13.33 -0.43
C PRO A 74 17.57 -12.36 -0.92
N TRP A 75 17.97 -11.36 -1.70
CA TRP A 75 17.05 -10.43 -2.34
C TRP A 75 16.18 -11.14 -3.38
N ASP A 76 14.88 -10.93 -3.26
CA ASP A 76 13.90 -11.28 -4.28
C ASP A 76 12.93 -10.08 -4.46
N ALA A 77 12.92 -9.52 -5.66
CA ALA A 77 12.14 -8.31 -5.97
C ALA A 77 10.62 -8.50 -5.75
N MET A 78 10.11 -9.70 -6.06
CA MET A 78 8.68 -9.98 -5.84
C MET A 78 8.36 -10.19 -4.37
N ALA A 79 9.23 -10.85 -3.62
CA ALA A 79 9.07 -11.00 -2.18
C ALA A 79 9.08 -9.64 -1.48
N ALA A 80 9.99 -8.76 -1.84
CA ALA A 80 10.08 -7.40 -1.29
C ALA A 80 8.83 -6.56 -1.65
N ASN A 81 8.38 -6.62 -2.92
CA ASN A 81 7.13 -5.97 -3.31
C ASN A 81 5.92 -6.53 -2.56
N ASN A 82 5.80 -7.85 -2.46
CA ASN A 82 4.68 -8.49 -1.76
C ASN A 82 4.66 -8.10 -0.28
N GLN A 83 5.82 -8.12 0.39
CA GLN A 83 5.99 -7.68 1.77
C GLN A 83 5.56 -6.22 1.95
N MET A 84 6.00 -5.31 1.08
CA MET A 84 5.59 -3.91 1.11
C MET A 84 4.07 -3.76 0.92
N GLN A 85 3.44 -4.53 0.03
CA GLN A 85 1.99 -4.49 -0.15
C GLN A 85 1.24 -5.02 1.09
N LEU A 86 1.78 -6.03 1.77
CA LEU A 86 1.20 -6.52 3.03
C LEU A 86 1.34 -5.48 4.14
N ALA A 87 2.50 -4.84 4.27
CA ALA A 87 2.71 -3.77 5.23
C ALA A 87 1.70 -2.61 5.02
N ARG A 88 1.43 -2.23 3.77
CA ARG A 88 0.41 -1.21 3.43
C ARG A 88 -1.00 -1.62 3.81
N ALA A 89 -1.40 -2.86 3.52
CA ALA A 89 -2.73 -3.34 3.87
C ALA A 89 -2.91 -3.41 5.39
N SER A 90 -1.94 -3.98 6.11
CA SER A 90 -1.93 -4.03 7.58
C SER A 90 -1.97 -2.63 8.19
N PHE A 91 -1.15 -1.69 7.67
CA PHE A 91 -1.14 -0.30 8.10
C PHE A 91 -2.51 0.36 7.98
N ALA A 92 -3.18 0.21 6.84
CA ALA A 92 -4.48 0.83 6.63
C ALA A 92 -5.54 0.31 7.63
N LEU A 93 -5.56 -1.00 7.87
CA LEU A 93 -6.49 -1.62 8.81
C LEU A 93 -6.18 -1.26 10.26
N GLU A 94 -4.90 -1.21 10.63
CA GLU A 94 -4.46 -0.79 11.96
C GLU A 94 -4.77 0.69 12.21
N LEU A 95 -4.47 1.56 11.25
CA LEU A 95 -4.78 2.98 11.34
C LEU A 95 -6.28 3.22 11.49
N ALA A 96 -7.12 2.46 10.77
CA ALA A 96 -8.57 2.53 10.91
C ALA A 96 -9.03 2.25 12.35
N ARG A 97 -8.44 1.23 13.01
CA ARG A 97 -8.73 0.91 14.41
C ARG A 97 -8.25 2.01 15.37
N ARG A 98 -7.06 2.55 15.15
CA ARG A 98 -6.49 3.63 15.99
C ARG A 98 -7.26 4.94 15.88
N LEU A 99 -7.91 5.19 14.75
CA LEU A 99 -8.70 6.40 14.50
C LEU A 99 -10.20 6.18 14.67
N GLU A 100 -10.63 5.02 15.20
CA GLU A 100 -12.03 4.74 15.47
C GLU A 100 -12.65 5.83 16.36
N GLY A 101 -13.84 6.31 15.98
CA GLY A 101 -14.55 7.37 16.71
C GLY A 101 -13.98 8.78 16.54
N ARG A 102 -12.85 8.96 15.82
CA ARG A 102 -12.20 10.29 15.63
C ARG A 102 -12.65 11.02 14.35
N GLY A 103 -13.65 10.50 13.64
CA GLY A 103 -14.19 11.11 12.43
C GLY A 103 -13.27 11.00 11.20
N VAL A 104 -12.29 10.11 11.24
CA VAL A 104 -11.39 9.79 10.13
C VAL A 104 -11.67 8.37 9.66
N THR A 105 -12.00 8.19 8.39
CA THR A 105 -12.13 6.86 7.79
C THR A 105 -10.86 6.47 7.05
N VAL A 106 -10.46 5.20 7.16
CA VAL A 106 -9.26 4.67 6.50
C VAL A 106 -9.61 3.38 5.77
N ASN A 107 -9.31 3.31 4.49
CA ASN A 107 -9.56 2.12 3.69
C ASN A 107 -8.36 1.81 2.78
N ALA A 108 -8.15 0.53 2.52
CA ALA A 108 -7.16 0.06 1.55
C ALA A 108 -7.82 -0.32 0.23
N VAL A 109 -7.10 -0.16 -0.89
CA VAL A 109 -7.63 -0.52 -2.20
C VAL A 109 -6.57 -1.08 -3.14
N HIS A 110 -6.90 -2.17 -3.83
CA HIS A 110 -6.18 -2.64 -5.01
C HIS A 110 -6.83 -2.04 -6.27
N PRO A 111 -6.11 -1.21 -7.06
CA PRO A 111 -6.68 -0.53 -8.22
C PRO A 111 -6.80 -1.41 -9.47
N GLY A 112 -6.35 -2.67 -9.40
CA GLY A 112 -6.12 -3.53 -10.56
C GLY A 112 -4.69 -3.41 -11.11
N ALA A 113 -4.41 -4.13 -12.17
CA ALA A 113 -3.13 -4.04 -12.89
C ALA A 113 -3.14 -2.78 -13.79
N VAL A 114 -2.69 -1.66 -13.25
CA VAL A 114 -2.66 -0.39 -13.97
C VAL A 114 -1.39 -0.29 -14.82
N ARG A 115 -1.54 0.18 -16.06
CA ARG A 115 -0.39 0.50 -16.91
C ARG A 115 0.34 1.71 -16.31
N THR A 116 1.57 1.48 -15.83
CA THR A 116 2.42 2.50 -15.21
C THR A 116 3.81 2.51 -15.85
N HIS A 117 4.62 3.52 -15.56
CA HIS A 117 6.01 3.61 -16.03
C HIS A 117 6.91 2.43 -15.59
N THR A 118 6.47 1.59 -14.66
CA THR A 118 7.19 0.35 -14.30
C THR A 118 7.39 -0.58 -15.50
N GLN A 119 6.51 -0.51 -16.50
CA GLN A 119 6.63 -1.27 -17.74
C GLN A 119 7.75 -0.76 -18.66
N ASP A 120 8.15 0.49 -18.51
CA ASP A 120 9.26 1.09 -19.28
C ASP A 120 10.62 0.48 -18.87
N LEU A 121 10.67 -0.17 -17.71
CA LEU A 121 11.84 -0.92 -17.23
C LEU A 121 12.00 -2.29 -17.91
N LEU A 122 10.99 -2.76 -18.62
CA LEU A 122 11.04 -4.01 -19.36
C LEU A 122 11.76 -3.81 -20.70
N THR A 123 12.61 -4.77 -21.06
CA THR A 123 13.39 -4.75 -22.31
C THR A 123 13.19 -6.02 -23.13
N GLY A 124 13.48 -5.95 -24.42
CA GLY A 124 13.46 -7.10 -25.33
C GLY A 124 12.08 -7.76 -25.47
N TRP A 125 12.05 -9.09 -25.42
CA TRP A 125 10.83 -9.88 -25.61
C TRP A 125 9.77 -9.67 -24.52
N GLN A 126 10.18 -9.30 -23.31
CA GLN A 126 9.25 -8.99 -22.20
C GLN A 126 8.41 -7.76 -22.52
N ARG A 127 9.05 -6.72 -23.08
CA ARG A 127 8.35 -5.51 -23.53
C ARG A 127 7.38 -5.82 -24.66
N LEU A 128 7.81 -6.62 -25.65
CA LEU A 128 6.95 -7.03 -26.76
C LEU A 128 5.71 -7.81 -26.28
N LEU A 129 5.88 -8.72 -25.30
CA LEU A 129 4.78 -9.45 -24.68
C LEU A 129 3.80 -8.50 -23.97
N VAL A 130 4.30 -7.56 -23.21
CA VAL A 130 3.48 -6.57 -22.47
C VAL A 130 2.78 -5.62 -23.45
N ASP A 131 3.43 -5.20 -24.53
CA ASP A 131 2.82 -4.31 -25.53
C ASP A 131 1.72 -5.02 -26.34
N THR A 132 1.85 -6.34 -26.56
CA THR A 132 0.87 -7.11 -27.34
C THR A 132 -0.27 -7.67 -26.50
N LEU A 133 0.01 -8.29 -25.37
CA LEU A 133 -0.98 -8.94 -24.50
C LEU A 133 -1.42 -8.05 -23.34
N GLY A 134 -0.60 -7.09 -22.95
CA GLY A 134 -0.84 -6.21 -21.81
C GLY A 134 -2.11 -5.37 -21.94
N ARG A 135 -2.55 -5.08 -23.18
CA ARG A 135 -3.83 -4.38 -23.43
C ARG A 135 -5.06 -5.14 -22.92
N PHE A 136 -4.95 -6.44 -22.69
CA PHE A 136 -6.03 -7.27 -22.13
C PHE A 136 -5.92 -7.45 -20.62
N ILE A 137 -4.76 -7.13 -20.03
CA ILE A 137 -4.44 -7.35 -18.61
C ILE A 137 -4.41 -6.03 -17.85
N PHE A 138 -3.82 -4.99 -18.47
CA PHE A 138 -3.65 -3.70 -17.83
C PHE A 138 -4.80 -2.76 -18.14
N VAL A 139 -5.28 -2.10 -17.10
CA VAL A 139 -6.27 -1.02 -17.21
C VAL A 139 -5.56 0.32 -17.44
N ASP A 140 -6.23 1.22 -18.15
CA ASP A 140 -5.73 2.57 -18.34
C ASP A 140 -5.60 3.31 -17.01
N PRO A 141 -4.67 4.29 -16.88
CA PRO A 141 -4.47 5.05 -15.64
C PRO A 141 -5.75 5.70 -15.10
N GLU A 142 -6.62 6.21 -15.98
CA GLU A 142 -7.92 6.79 -15.58
C GLU A 142 -8.82 5.77 -14.89
N ARG A 143 -8.95 4.58 -15.47
CA ARG A 143 -9.71 3.48 -14.86
C ARG A 143 -9.06 2.97 -13.58
N GLY A 144 -7.73 2.93 -13.55
CA GLY A 144 -6.96 2.56 -12.36
C GLY A 144 -7.11 3.56 -11.20
N ALA A 145 -7.36 4.84 -11.50
CA ALA A 145 -7.60 5.86 -10.48
C ALA A 145 -9.00 5.78 -9.86
N MET A 146 -9.99 5.22 -10.59
CA MET A 146 -11.39 5.20 -10.15
C MET A 146 -11.63 4.61 -8.77
N PRO A 147 -11.01 3.47 -8.37
CA PRO A 147 -11.19 2.93 -7.01
C PRO A 147 -10.71 3.89 -5.92
N ASN A 148 -9.57 4.54 -6.12
CA ASN A 148 -9.06 5.54 -5.19
C ASN A 148 -9.98 6.77 -5.10
N LEU A 149 -10.43 7.29 -6.24
CA LEU A 149 -11.35 8.44 -6.30
C LEU A 149 -12.69 8.12 -5.64
N ARG A 150 -13.20 6.91 -5.84
CA ARG A 150 -14.41 6.43 -5.21
C ARG A 150 -14.30 6.45 -3.68
N LEU A 151 -13.25 5.84 -3.13
CA LEU A 151 -13.02 5.82 -1.67
C LEU A 151 -12.78 7.23 -1.12
N ALA A 152 -12.16 8.08 -1.92
CA ALA A 152 -11.86 9.44 -1.53
C ALA A 152 -13.11 10.34 -1.47
N GLY A 153 -14.07 10.20 -2.39
CA GLY A 153 -15.13 11.19 -2.60
C GLY A 153 -16.56 10.67 -2.63
N GLU A 154 -16.82 9.36 -2.80
CA GLU A 154 -18.19 8.86 -2.93
C GLU A 154 -18.97 9.01 -1.62
N VAL A 155 -20.15 9.61 -1.69
CA VAL A 155 -21.02 9.86 -0.54
C VAL A 155 -21.55 8.54 0.06
N ALA A 156 -21.84 7.54 -0.78
CA ALA A 156 -22.30 6.22 -0.33
C ALA A 156 -21.27 5.48 0.55
N LEU A 157 -20.01 5.91 0.56
CA LEU A 157 -18.93 5.37 1.39
C LEU A 157 -18.61 6.24 2.61
N GLU A 158 -19.49 7.17 2.94
CA GLU A 158 -19.34 7.97 4.17
C GLU A 158 -19.42 7.06 5.40
N GLY A 159 -18.46 7.22 6.32
CA GLY A 159 -18.38 6.38 7.51
C GLY A 159 -17.81 4.97 7.29
N VAL A 160 -17.62 4.53 6.04
CA VAL A 160 -16.99 3.22 5.76
C VAL A 160 -15.49 3.29 6.09
N THR A 161 -15.06 2.45 7.03
CA THR A 161 -13.68 2.42 7.50
C THR A 161 -13.19 0.99 7.78
N GLY A 162 -11.89 0.75 7.74
CA GLY A 162 -11.28 -0.54 8.03
C GLY A 162 -11.57 -1.60 6.95
N ARG A 163 -11.82 -1.19 5.71
CA ARG A 163 -12.17 -2.09 4.61
C ARG A 163 -11.04 -2.16 3.59
N PHE A 164 -11.01 -3.31 2.91
CA PHE A 164 -10.16 -3.53 1.73
C PHE A 164 -11.06 -3.66 0.49
N PHE A 165 -10.65 -3.01 -0.58
CA PHE A 165 -11.38 -3.05 -1.86
C PHE A 165 -10.49 -3.64 -2.95
N ASP A 166 -11.05 -4.51 -3.78
CA ASP A 166 -10.46 -4.97 -5.04
C ASP A 166 -11.20 -4.29 -6.19
N GLY A 167 -10.56 -3.33 -6.80
CA GLY A 167 -11.24 -2.41 -7.72
C GLY A 167 -12.36 -1.66 -6.99
N LEU A 168 -13.57 -1.78 -7.51
CA LEU A 168 -14.76 -1.13 -6.96
C LEU A 168 -15.54 -1.99 -5.96
N ARG A 169 -15.07 -3.20 -5.64
CA ARG A 169 -15.79 -4.14 -4.77
C ARG A 169 -15.08 -4.30 -3.44
N GLU A 170 -15.84 -4.31 -2.36
CA GLU A 170 -15.30 -4.72 -1.07
C GLU A 170 -14.83 -6.18 -1.14
N ALA A 171 -13.66 -6.46 -0.59
CA ALA A 171 -13.05 -7.77 -0.60
C ALA A 171 -12.38 -8.07 0.74
N THR A 172 -12.23 -9.34 1.05
CA THR A 172 -11.51 -9.75 2.25
C THR A 172 -10.01 -9.71 1.96
N PRO A 173 -9.19 -8.98 2.73
CA PRO A 173 -7.73 -9.03 2.61
C PRO A 173 -7.17 -10.39 3.10
N SER A 174 -5.86 -10.60 3.00
CA SER A 174 -5.21 -11.80 3.55
C SER A 174 -5.36 -11.88 5.07
N ASP A 175 -5.21 -13.07 5.62
CA ASP A 175 -5.30 -13.28 7.07
C ASP A 175 -4.21 -12.49 7.80
N ASP A 176 -2.97 -12.49 7.28
CA ASP A 176 -1.87 -11.71 7.84
C ASP A 176 -2.17 -10.19 7.84
N ALA A 177 -2.82 -9.67 6.78
CA ALA A 177 -3.20 -8.26 6.76
C ALA A 177 -4.25 -7.90 7.82
N ARG A 178 -5.07 -8.89 8.23
CA ARG A 178 -6.11 -8.75 9.26
C ARG A 178 -5.65 -9.10 10.66
N ASP A 179 -4.46 -9.70 10.79
CA ASP A 179 -3.91 -10.09 12.09
C ASP A 179 -3.57 -8.84 12.92
N PRO A 180 -4.31 -8.59 14.02
CA PRO A 180 -4.08 -7.42 14.85
C PRO A 180 -2.76 -7.47 15.61
N GLN A 181 -2.23 -8.66 15.89
CA GLN A 181 -0.95 -8.81 16.60
C GLN A 181 0.21 -8.47 15.65
N LEU A 182 0.16 -8.98 14.42
CA LEU A 182 1.15 -8.66 13.40
C LEU A 182 1.13 -7.16 13.07
N ALA A 183 -0.08 -6.58 12.92
CA ALA A 183 -0.25 -5.16 12.63
C ALA A 183 0.29 -4.26 13.76
N ALA A 184 0.05 -4.61 15.03
CA ALA A 184 0.57 -3.89 16.18
C ALA A 184 2.12 -3.97 16.24
N ARG A 185 2.70 -5.15 16.05
CA ARG A 185 4.16 -5.33 16.00
C ARG A 185 4.81 -4.54 14.86
N LEU A 186 4.20 -4.58 13.66
CA LEU A 186 4.66 -3.79 12.53
C LEU A 186 4.60 -2.28 12.84
N TRP A 187 3.54 -1.84 13.50
CA TRP A 187 3.39 -0.43 13.91
C TRP A 187 4.49 -0.01 14.88
N GLU A 188 4.73 -0.78 15.94
CA GLU A 188 5.78 -0.51 16.94
C GLU A 188 7.17 -0.49 16.31
N TRP A 189 7.45 -1.47 15.43
CA TRP A 189 8.69 -1.49 14.67
C TRP A 189 8.86 -0.22 13.83
N THR A 190 7.81 0.20 13.14
CA THR A 190 7.85 1.40 12.28
C THR A 190 8.02 2.67 13.10
N GLU A 191 7.30 2.79 14.21
CA GLU A 191 7.40 3.94 15.12
C GLU A 191 8.82 4.08 15.70
N THR A 192 9.46 2.97 16.03
CA THR A 192 10.86 2.96 16.50
C THR A 192 11.85 3.29 15.37
N THR A 193 11.51 2.95 14.13
CA THR A 193 12.42 3.09 12.99
C THR A 193 12.40 4.50 12.39
N VAL A 194 11.24 5.14 12.30
CA VAL A 194 11.04 6.42 11.58
C VAL A 194 10.26 7.48 12.38
N GLY A 195 9.81 7.15 13.59
CA GLY A 195 9.02 8.01 14.46
C GLY A 195 9.83 9.07 15.23
#